data_b58dbff57704fd21ecef57ba4b096b5a
#
_entry.id   b58dbff57704fd21ecef57ba4b096b5a
#
_cell.length_a   1.000
_cell.length_b   1.000
_cell.length_c   1.000
_cell.angle_alpha   90.00
_cell.angle_beta   90.00
_cell.angle_gamma   90.00
#
_symmetry.space_group_name_H-M   'P 1'
#
loop_
_entity.id
_entity.type
_entity.pdbx_description
1 polymer ?
#
loop_
_entity_poly.entity_id
_entity_poly.type
_entity_poly.pdbx_seq_one_letter_code
_entity_poly.pdbx_strand_id
1 'polypeptide(L)'
;THGSEDAMDGFVNIRKAHCMFGWDWGAHLPDAGIFRPVYLLTMTEGRIDSVYIRQEHEEGKVTLHFDVSRNPKEDLRKEIPVGKEADGYTYEVTVTAPDGTKIIAKDTPEDLVIEQPKLWWPNGVGEQPLYEVNVTLAKDGQPVDRWTRKIGLRTMTMDIHPDEWGESF
;
A
#
# COMPACT_ATOMS: atom_id res chain seq x y z
N THR A 1 10.57 -2.07 -36.49
CA THR A 1 9.95 -2.41 -35.18
C THR A 1 8.79 -3.33 -35.45
N HIS A 2 8.88 -4.53 -34.93
CA HIS A 2 7.88 -5.55 -35.18
C HIS A 2 6.85 -5.51 -34.05
N GLY A 3 5.59 -5.34 -34.39
CA GLY A 3 4.44 -5.63 -33.54
C GLY A 3 3.89 -7.02 -33.88
N SER A 4 2.86 -7.45 -33.20
CA SER A 4 2.05 -8.58 -33.65
C SER A 4 1.14 -8.12 -34.81
N GLU A 5 0.64 -9.06 -35.61
CA GLU A 5 -0.31 -8.76 -36.70
C GLU A 5 -1.60 -8.06 -36.19
N ASP A 6 -1.91 -8.24 -34.90
CA ASP A 6 -3.09 -7.67 -34.25
C ASP A 6 -2.85 -6.26 -33.66
N ALA A 7 -1.67 -5.69 -33.80
CA ALA A 7 -1.33 -4.40 -33.24
C ALA A 7 -0.64 -3.48 -34.25
N MET A 8 -0.71 -2.18 -34.02
CA MET A 8 -0.05 -1.19 -34.88
C MET A 8 1.48 -1.27 -34.77
N ASP A 9 2.18 -0.94 -35.83
CA ASP A 9 3.63 -0.84 -35.84
C ASP A 9 4.13 0.13 -34.77
N GLY A 10 5.17 -0.29 -34.04
CA GLY A 10 5.81 0.52 -33.01
C GLY A 10 5.11 0.55 -31.65
N PHE A 11 3.99 -0.17 -31.45
CA PHE A 11 3.28 -0.17 -30.17
C PHE A 11 4.16 -0.59 -28.99
N VAL A 12 5.15 -1.43 -29.21
CA VAL A 12 6.13 -1.87 -28.19
C VAL A 12 6.99 -0.74 -27.63
N ASN A 13 7.07 0.40 -28.32
CA ASN A 13 7.80 1.59 -27.88
C ASN A 13 6.91 2.57 -27.13
N ILE A 14 5.62 2.28 -27.00
CA ILE A 14 4.64 3.12 -26.33
C ILE A 14 4.34 2.54 -24.96
N ARG A 15 4.32 3.38 -23.94
CA ARG A 15 3.99 2.98 -22.57
C ARG A 15 2.46 2.81 -22.38
N LYS A 16 1.91 1.81 -23.05
CA LYS A 16 0.50 1.41 -22.97
C LYS A 16 0.40 -0.10 -22.86
N ALA A 17 -0.69 -0.58 -22.26
CA ALA A 17 -0.99 -2.01 -22.24
C ALA A 17 -1.21 -2.53 -23.68
N HIS A 18 -0.60 -3.66 -24.03
CA HIS A 18 -0.69 -4.23 -25.37
C HIS A 18 -2.12 -4.54 -25.79
N CYS A 19 -2.96 -5.00 -24.86
CA CYS A 19 -4.38 -5.29 -25.13
C CYS A 19 -5.20 -4.07 -25.59
N MET A 20 -4.72 -2.83 -25.41
CA MET A 20 -5.38 -1.63 -25.92
C MET A 20 -5.26 -1.52 -27.46
N PHE A 21 -4.33 -2.24 -28.08
CA PHE A 21 -4.11 -2.26 -29.53
C PHE A 21 -4.82 -3.41 -30.22
N GLY A 22 -5.72 -4.08 -29.53
CA GLY A 22 -6.52 -5.16 -30.04
C GLY A 22 -6.09 -6.54 -29.58
N TRP A 23 -6.95 -7.50 -29.84
CA TRP A 23 -6.77 -8.93 -29.66
C TRP A 23 -7.74 -9.62 -30.64
N ASP A 24 -7.69 -10.94 -30.79
CA ASP A 24 -8.60 -11.69 -31.66
C ASP A 24 -10.10 -11.50 -31.31
N TRP A 25 -10.40 -11.15 -30.08
CA TRP A 25 -11.75 -10.84 -29.58
C TRP A 25 -11.94 -9.38 -29.12
N GLY A 26 -10.90 -8.54 -29.21
CA GLY A 26 -10.88 -7.18 -28.65
C GLY A 26 -10.68 -6.09 -29.71
N ALA A 27 -11.37 -4.98 -29.59
CA ALA A 27 -11.25 -3.83 -30.45
C ALA A 27 -9.93 -3.06 -30.20
N HIS A 28 -9.43 -2.38 -31.25
CA HIS A 28 -8.31 -1.43 -31.16
C HIS A 28 -8.82 -0.09 -30.60
N LEU A 29 -8.67 0.13 -29.29
CA LEU A 29 -9.11 1.34 -28.59
C LEU A 29 -7.99 1.92 -27.72
N PRO A 30 -6.86 2.38 -28.33
CA PRO A 30 -5.72 2.90 -27.58
C PRO A 30 -5.98 4.34 -27.15
N ASP A 31 -6.97 4.55 -26.30
CA ASP A 31 -7.32 5.84 -25.74
C ASP A 31 -6.15 6.46 -24.96
N ALA A 32 -6.16 7.77 -24.83
CA ALA A 32 -5.16 8.52 -24.08
C ALA A 32 -5.84 9.64 -23.27
N GLY A 33 -5.36 9.84 -22.05
CA GLY A 33 -5.89 10.88 -21.19
C GLY A 33 -5.34 10.81 -19.78
N ILE A 34 -5.70 11.81 -18.98
CA ILE A 34 -5.45 11.84 -17.55
C ILE A 34 -6.62 11.13 -16.87
N PHE A 35 -6.44 9.86 -16.49
CA PHE A 35 -7.49 9.04 -15.88
C PHE A 35 -7.40 8.95 -14.36
N ARG A 36 -6.37 9.54 -13.75
CA ARG A 36 -6.21 9.64 -12.29
C ARG A 36 -6.26 11.11 -11.85
N PRO A 37 -6.64 11.37 -10.60
CA PRO A 37 -6.60 12.73 -10.07
C PRO A 37 -5.23 13.39 -10.19
N VAL A 38 -5.23 14.69 -10.44
CA VAL A 38 -4.02 15.53 -10.42
C VAL A 38 -4.06 16.35 -9.14
N TYR A 39 -2.95 16.35 -8.42
CA TYR A 39 -2.82 17.05 -7.15
C TYR A 39 -1.70 18.08 -7.22
N LEU A 40 -1.91 19.21 -6.57
CA LEU A 40 -0.85 20.17 -6.25
C LEU A 40 -0.43 19.92 -4.80
N LEU A 41 0.82 19.56 -4.59
CA LEU A 41 1.38 19.33 -3.26
C LEU A 41 2.30 20.50 -2.90
N THR A 42 2.07 21.10 -1.73
CA THR A 42 3.02 22.06 -1.13
C THR A 42 3.80 21.33 -0.04
N MET A 43 5.10 21.56 0.03
CA MET A 43 5.99 20.91 0.96
C MET A 43 7.01 21.91 1.49
N THR A 44 7.13 22.00 2.83
CA THR A 44 8.10 22.88 3.49
C THR A 44 9.34 22.09 3.94
N GLU A 45 9.14 20.87 4.35
CA GLU A 45 10.15 19.90 4.77
C GLU A 45 10.06 18.63 3.92
N GLY A 46 10.41 17.48 4.45
CA GLY A 46 10.18 16.19 3.78
C GLY A 46 8.71 15.79 3.79
N ARG A 47 8.37 14.81 2.96
CA ARG A 47 7.04 14.18 2.94
C ARG A 47 7.17 12.68 3.07
N ILE A 48 6.09 12.02 3.47
CA ILE A 48 5.99 10.54 3.41
C ILE A 48 6.02 10.11 1.95
N ASP A 49 6.96 9.25 1.61
CA ASP A 49 7.05 8.61 0.29
C ASP A 49 6.23 7.35 0.25
N SER A 50 6.50 6.45 1.18
CA SER A 50 5.78 5.18 1.29
C SER A 50 5.54 4.80 2.76
N VAL A 51 4.45 4.05 2.96
CA VAL A 51 4.15 3.33 4.20
C VAL A 51 3.86 1.90 3.81
N TYR A 52 4.73 0.98 4.20
CA TYR A 52 4.52 -0.44 4.04
C TYR A 52 4.10 -1.04 5.38
N ILE A 53 2.97 -1.78 5.39
CA ILE A 53 2.39 -2.38 6.58
C ILE A 53 2.35 -3.89 6.37
N ARG A 54 3.16 -4.62 7.14
CA ARG A 54 3.08 -6.08 7.24
C ARG A 54 2.17 -6.47 8.38
N GLN A 55 1.47 -7.58 8.23
CA GLN A 55 0.57 -8.11 9.25
C GLN A 55 1.08 -9.47 9.71
N GLU A 56 1.22 -9.63 11.01
CA GLU A 56 1.47 -10.91 11.65
C GLU A 56 0.23 -11.31 12.44
N HIS A 57 -0.35 -12.46 12.11
CA HIS A 57 -1.58 -12.95 12.69
C HIS A 57 -1.30 -14.08 13.66
N GLU A 58 -1.75 -13.90 14.89
CA GLU A 58 -1.75 -14.93 15.94
C GLU A 58 -3.17 -15.09 16.51
N GLU A 59 -3.38 -16.12 17.33
CA GLU A 59 -4.68 -16.31 17.97
C GLU A 59 -5.02 -15.12 18.86
N GLY A 60 -6.13 -14.46 18.54
CA GLY A 60 -6.66 -13.34 19.32
C GLY A 60 -5.96 -11.99 19.10
N LYS A 61 -4.91 -11.90 18.28
CA LYS A 61 -4.22 -10.64 18.01
C LYS A 61 -3.65 -10.52 16.60
N VAL A 62 -3.45 -9.30 16.14
CA VAL A 62 -2.70 -8.97 14.94
C VAL A 62 -1.66 -7.90 15.27
N THR A 63 -0.41 -8.17 14.91
CA THR A 63 0.68 -7.20 15.00
C THR A 63 0.88 -6.55 13.63
N LEU A 64 0.83 -5.22 13.60
CA LEU A 64 1.16 -4.43 12.42
C LEU A 64 2.60 -3.94 12.53
N HIS A 65 3.44 -4.28 11.55
CA HIS A 65 4.82 -3.82 11.43
C HIS A 65 4.87 -2.70 10.40
N PHE A 66 5.57 -1.60 10.71
CA PHE A 66 5.60 -0.40 9.88
C PHE A 66 7.00 -0.14 9.33
N ASP A 67 7.09 -0.07 8.00
CA ASP A 67 8.25 0.49 7.31
C ASP A 67 7.80 1.80 6.64
N VAL A 68 8.29 2.92 7.16
CA VAL A 68 7.94 4.26 6.67
C VAL A 68 9.17 4.89 6.04
N SER A 69 9.00 5.41 4.82
CA SER A 69 10.05 6.19 4.14
C SER A 69 9.55 7.59 3.79
N ARG A 70 10.50 8.51 3.64
CA ARG A 70 10.27 9.90 3.27
C ARG A 70 11.12 10.33 2.09
N ASN A 71 10.64 11.31 1.33
CA ASN A 71 11.45 12.07 0.40
C ASN A 71 11.92 13.38 1.07
N PRO A 72 13.19 13.75 0.96
CA PRO A 72 13.63 15.08 1.35
C PRO A 72 13.15 16.14 0.33
N LYS A 73 12.99 17.38 0.76
CA LYS A 73 12.54 18.47 -0.11
C LYS A 73 13.50 18.79 -1.26
N GLU A 74 14.78 18.50 -1.07
CA GLU A 74 15.85 18.75 -2.04
C GLU A 74 15.84 17.76 -3.21
N ASP A 75 15.40 16.54 -2.99
CA ASP A 75 15.28 15.51 -4.04
C ASP A 75 14.12 14.53 -3.75
N LEU A 76 13.02 14.74 -4.42
CA LEU A 76 11.80 13.91 -4.29
C LEU A 76 11.94 12.49 -4.84
N ARG A 77 13.06 12.16 -5.47
CA ARG A 77 13.36 10.80 -5.94
C ARG A 77 14.17 9.98 -4.93
N LYS A 78 14.72 10.67 -3.93
CA LYS A 78 15.46 10.01 -2.86
C LYS A 78 14.47 9.49 -1.82
N GLU A 79 14.58 8.21 -1.52
CA GLU A 79 13.83 7.54 -0.47
C GLU A 79 14.74 7.33 0.75
N ILE A 80 14.30 7.79 1.93
CA ILE A 80 15.03 7.69 3.19
C ILE A 80 14.13 7.03 4.22
N PRO A 81 14.49 5.86 4.77
CA PRO A 81 13.76 5.24 5.86
C PRO A 81 13.73 6.15 7.09
N VAL A 82 12.54 6.38 7.66
CA VAL A 82 12.41 7.20 8.88
C VAL A 82 12.88 6.42 10.09
N GLY A 83 13.64 7.08 10.96
CA GLY A 83 14.19 6.49 12.18
C GLY A 83 15.51 5.73 12.01
N LYS A 84 16.06 5.64 10.79
CA LYS A 84 17.38 5.03 10.56
C LYS A 84 18.52 6.03 10.62
N GLU A 85 18.22 7.31 10.46
CA GLU A 85 19.19 8.41 10.52
C GLU A 85 18.87 9.35 11.70
N ALA A 86 19.87 9.94 12.32
CA ALA A 86 19.71 10.93 13.39
C ALA A 86 19.43 12.32 12.77
N ASP A 87 18.38 12.43 12.00
CA ASP A 87 18.03 13.62 11.21
C ASP A 87 16.81 14.38 11.77
N GLY A 88 16.34 14.00 12.97
CA GLY A 88 15.21 14.62 13.65
C GLY A 88 13.82 14.24 13.08
N TYR A 89 13.75 13.32 12.11
CA TYR A 89 12.48 12.81 11.63
C TYR A 89 12.00 11.63 12.47
N THR A 90 10.73 11.72 12.89
CA THR A 90 10.01 10.65 13.61
C THR A 90 8.62 10.49 13.00
N TYR A 91 7.91 9.43 13.37
CA TYR A 91 6.51 9.31 13.01
C TYR A 91 5.67 8.74 14.17
N GLU A 92 4.39 9.08 14.15
CA GLU A 92 3.35 8.51 15.01
C GLU A 92 2.36 7.74 14.16
N VAL A 93 1.89 6.60 14.67
CA VAL A 93 0.84 5.81 14.04
C VAL A 93 -0.41 5.85 14.90
N THR A 94 -1.55 6.17 14.30
CA THR A 94 -2.88 6.02 14.90
C THR A 94 -3.69 5.04 14.06
N VAL A 95 -4.15 3.95 14.68
CA VAL A 95 -5.07 2.99 14.07
C VAL A 95 -6.44 3.19 14.68
N THR A 96 -7.44 3.46 13.84
CA THR A 96 -8.85 3.57 14.25
C THR A 96 -9.58 2.30 13.81
N ALA A 97 -10.09 1.54 14.77
CA ALA A 97 -10.87 0.34 14.53
C ALA A 97 -12.27 0.67 13.97
N PRO A 98 -12.99 -0.32 13.38
CA PRO A 98 -14.33 -0.12 12.82
C PRO A 98 -15.38 0.42 13.82
N ASP A 99 -15.18 0.20 15.10
CA ASP A 99 -16.03 0.71 16.19
C ASP A 99 -15.63 2.11 16.69
N GLY A 100 -14.59 2.70 16.11
CA GLY A 100 -14.05 4.01 16.48
C GLY A 100 -12.97 3.98 17.57
N THR A 101 -12.66 2.83 18.15
CA THR A 101 -11.56 2.68 19.10
C THR A 101 -10.24 3.05 18.44
N LYS A 102 -9.41 3.84 19.15
CA LYS A 102 -8.10 4.28 18.66
C LYS A 102 -6.96 3.67 19.44
N ILE A 103 -5.97 3.20 18.71
CA ILE A 103 -4.68 2.74 19.24
C ILE A 103 -3.62 3.66 18.67
N ILE A 104 -2.77 4.20 19.54
CA ILE A 104 -1.75 5.20 19.16
C ILE A 104 -0.38 4.67 19.59
N ALA A 105 0.54 4.65 18.64
CA ALA A 105 1.96 4.35 18.87
C ALA A 105 2.81 5.53 18.43
N LYS A 106 3.74 5.96 19.28
CA LYS A 106 4.58 7.16 19.09
C LYS A 106 6.05 6.79 18.97
N ASP A 107 6.86 7.80 18.66
CA ASP A 107 8.32 7.72 18.67
C ASP A 107 8.86 6.69 17.67
N THR A 108 8.34 6.75 16.43
CA THR A 108 8.76 5.87 15.34
C THR A 108 8.56 4.38 15.69
N PRO A 109 7.32 3.98 15.97
CA PRO A 109 7.03 2.61 16.39
C PRO A 109 7.34 1.63 15.26
N GLU A 110 8.05 0.55 15.58
CA GLU A 110 8.24 -0.56 14.65
C GLU A 110 6.95 -1.39 14.56
N ASP A 111 6.24 -1.55 15.67
CA ASP A 111 5.10 -2.43 15.82
C ASP A 111 3.91 -1.76 16.50
N LEU A 112 2.70 -2.26 16.19
CA LEU A 112 1.47 -1.94 16.89
C LEU A 112 0.58 -3.18 16.96
N VAL A 113 0.17 -3.55 18.18
CA VAL A 113 -0.67 -4.74 18.41
C VAL A 113 -2.14 -4.34 18.48
N ILE A 114 -2.98 -5.10 17.79
CA ILE A 114 -4.44 -5.02 17.85
C ILE A 114 -4.95 -6.29 18.49
N GLU A 115 -5.49 -6.16 19.71
CA GLU A 115 -6.11 -7.26 20.45
C GLU A 115 -7.54 -7.49 19.97
N GLN A 116 -7.96 -8.76 19.92
CA GLN A 116 -9.30 -9.20 19.49
C GLN A 116 -9.75 -8.52 18.18
N PRO A 117 -8.96 -8.62 17.09
CA PRO A 117 -9.22 -7.92 15.84
C PRO A 117 -10.50 -8.41 15.17
N LYS A 118 -11.23 -7.50 14.51
CA LYS A 118 -12.26 -7.86 13.54
C LYS A 118 -11.58 -8.15 12.21
N LEU A 119 -11.62 -9.43 11.78
CA LEU A 119 -10.98 -9.86 10.55
C LEU A 119 -11.83 -9.54 9.33
N TRP A 120 -11.16 -9.17 8.24
CA TRP A 120 -11.79 -8.93 6.94
C TRP A 120 -11.95 -10.23 6.17
N TRP A 121 -13.13 -10.47 5.63
CA TRP A 121 -13.44 -11.65 4.85
C TRP A 121 -13.86 -11.29 3.41
N PRO A 122 -13.62 -12.17 2.42
CA PRO A 122 -14.15 -12.00 1.07
C PRO A 122 -15.68 -11.88 1.07
N ASN A 123 -16.21 -11.21 0.05
CA ASN A 123 -17.65 -11.07 -0.12
C ASN A 123 -18.35 -12.45 -0.14
N GLY A 124 -19.43 -12.58 0.63
CA GLY A 124 -20.20 -13.82 0.77
C GLY A 124 -19.64 -14.81 1.82
N VAL A 125 -18.45 -14.55 2.41
CA VAL A 125 -17.85 -15.41 3.43
C VAL A 125 -17.91 -14.81 4.83
N GLY A 126 -17.96 -13.46 4.93
CA GLY A 126 -18.05 -12.78 6.21
C GLY A 126 -18.09 -11.26 6.05
N GLU A 127 -17.89 -10.56 7.16
CA GLU A 127 -17.86 -9.10 7.18
C GLU A 127 -16.56 -8.53 6.60
N GLN A 128 -16.59 -7.26 6.21
CA GLN A 128 -15.47 -6.54 5.59
C GLN A 128 -15.06 -5.31 6.41
N PRO A 129 -14.74 -5.47 7.71
CA PRO A 129 -14.33 -4.36 8.55
C PRO A 129 -13.00 -3.79 8.08
N LEU A 130 -12.90 -2.45 8.05
CA LEU A 130 -11.69 -1.73 7.68
C LEU A 130 -11.19 -0.90 8.85
N TYR A 131 -9.89 -0.99 9.10
CA TYR A 131 -9.16 -0.16 10.05
C TYR A 131 -8.57 1.04 9.32
N GLU A 132 -8.75 2.24 9.84
CA GLU A 132 -8.13 3.43 9.30
C GLU A 132 -6.77 3.64 9.97
N VAL A 133 -5.71 3.61 9.17
CA VAL A 133 -4.33 3.86 9.62
C VAL A 133 -3.92 5.26 9.20
N ASN A 134 -3.52 6.06 10.18
CA ASN A 134 -2.93 7.38 9.99
C ASN A 134 -1.48 7.34 10.44
N VAL A 135 -0.56 7.76 9.58
CA VAL A 135 0.85 7.99 9.90
C VAL A 135 1.12 9.48 9.80
N THR A 136 1.59 10.07 10.90
CA THR A 136 1.97 11.49 10.94
C THR A 136 3.49 11.59 11.03
N LEU A 137 4.13 12.14 10.00
CA LEU A 137 5.55 12.43 9.97
C LEU A 137 5.80 13.75 10.72
N ALA A 138 6.81 13.76 11.57
CA ALA A 138 7.25 14.95 12.28
C ALA A 138 8.74 15.22 12.04
N LYS A 139 9.14 16.48 12.03
CA LYS A 139 10.53 16.96 12.04
C LYS A 139 10.74 17.77 13.31
N ASP A 140 11.70 17.37 14.14
CA ASP A 140 12.01 18.01 15.43
C ASP A 140 10.74 18.23 16.30
N GLY A 141 9.87 17.21 16.31
CA GLY A 141 8.59 17.21 17.05
C GLY A 141 7.44 18.01 16.40
N GLN A 142 7.66 18.66 15.25
CA GLN A 142 6.61 19.37 14.54
C GLN A 142 6.06 18.53 13.38
N PRO A 143 4.73 18.34 13.27
CA PRO A 143 4.13 17.58 12.19
C PRO A 143 4.37 18.28 10.84
N VAL A 144 4.84 17.53 9.85
CA VAL A 144 5.19 18.03 8.50
C VAL A 144 4.40 17.37 7.40
N ASP A 145 3.97 16.10 7.58
CA ASP A 145 3.14 15.40 6.59
C ASP A 145 2.27 14.34 7.24
N ARG A 146 1.22 13.89 6.52
CA ARG A 146 0.30 12.86 6.95
C ARG A 146 -0.06 11.93 5.81
N TRP A 147 -0.07 10.64 6.12
CA TRP A 147 -0.57 9.59 5.25
C TRP A 147 -1.73 8.87 5.92
N THR A 148 -2.77 8.54 5.14
CA THR A 148 -3.96 7.84 5.64
C THR A 148 -4.37 6.75 4.66
N ARG A 149 -4.68 5.56 5.18
CA ARG A 149 -5.24 4.45 4.39
C ARG A 149 -6.14 3.56 5.23
N LYS A 150 -7.15 2.98 4.59
CA LYS A 150 -7.95 1.90 5.20
C LYS A 150 -7.35 0.55 4.79
N ILE A 151 -7.24 -0.35 5.76
CA ILE A 151 -6.73 -1.71 5.59
C ILE A 151 -7.71 -2.72 6.18
N GLY A 152 -7.83 -3.88 5.54
CA GLY A 152 -8.48 -5.05 6.12
C GLY A 152 -7.44 -5.92 6.83
N LEU A 153 -7.78 -6.45 8.00
CA LEU A 153 -6.90 -7.39 8.70
C LEU A 153 -7.23 -8.81 8.24
N ARG A 154 -6.30 -9.42 7.50
CA ARG A 154 -6.45 -10.80 7.03
C ARG A 154 -5.10 -11.43 6.73
N THR A 155 -5.06 -12.74 6.84
CA THR A 155 -3.99 -13.56 6.26
C THR A 155 -4.58 -14.54 5.25
N MET A 156 -3.78 -14.91 4.26
CA MET A 156 -4.06 -15.98 3.32
C MET A 156 -2.85 -16.90 3.27
N THR A 157 -3.08 -18.17 3.46
CA THR A 157 -2.07 -19.22 3.30
C THR A 157 -2.49 -20.13 2.17
N MET A 158 -1.52 -20.61 1.41
CA MET A 158 -1.73 -21.70 0.45
C MET A 158 -1.24 -22.97 1.12
N ASP A 159 -2.16 -23.91 1.31
CA ASP A 159 -1.83 -25.24 1.79
C ASP A 159 -1.72 -26.17 0.58
N ILE A 160 -0.53 -26.70 0.34
CA ILE A 160 -0.26 -27.64 -0.75
C ILE A 160 0.02 -29.00 -0.12
N HIS A 161 -0.78 -29.98 -0.47
CA HIS A 161 -0.63 -31.33 0.05
C HIS A 161 -0.77 -32.37 -1.07
N PRO A 162 -0.04 -33.49 -0.96
CA PRO A 162 -0.20 -34.58 -1.92
C PRO A 162 -1.53 -35.30 -1.72
N ASP A 163 -2.16 -35.66 -2.83
CA ASP A 163 -3.36 -36.50 -2.89
C ASP A 163 -3.17 -37.64 -3.91
N GLU A 164 -4.23 -38.40 -4.22
CA GLU A 164 -4.18 -39.50 -5.19
C GLU A 164 -3.95 -39.06 -6.64
N TRP A 165 -4.11 -37.74 -6.94
CA TRP A 165 -3.98 -37.17 -8.28
C TRP A 165 -2.67 -36.36 -8.45
N GLY A 166 -1.96 -36.09 -7.38
CA GLY A 166 -0.75 -35.31 -7.36
C GLY A 166 -0.67 -34.36 -6.18
N GLU A 167 -0.35 -33.08 -6.42
CA GLU A 167 -0.37 -32.01 -5.42
C GLU A 167 -1.62 -31.14 -5.62
N SER A 168 -2.44 -31.00 -4.57
CA SER A 168 -3.65 -30.19 -4.54
C SER A 168 -3.53 -29.02 -3.56
N PHE A 169 -4.33 -27.97 -3.77
CA PHE A 169 -4.43 -26.77 -2.94
C PHE A 169 -5.88 -26.29 -2.80
#